data_1ef8f16da5fa8bb662c1eef2c7289550
#
_entry.id   1ef8f16da5fa8bb662c1eef2c7289550
#
_cell.length_a   1.000
_cell.length_b   1.000
_cell.length_c   1.000
_cell.angle_alpha   90.00
_cell.angle_beta   90.00
_cell.angle_gamma   90.00
#
_symmetry.space_group_name_H-M   'P 1'
#
loop_
_entity.id
_entity.type
_entity.pdbx_description
1 polymer ?
#
loop_
_entity_poly.entity_id
_entity_poly.type
_entity_poly.pdbx_seq_one_letter_code
_entity_poly.pdbx_strand_id
1 'polypeptide(L)'
;MNYRTTRIYLRALDLIDFTAQVLRLLSAGYGFLADQLRRAASSEALNYLEGCGRSSTADRRRFFQIAIGSAHEVAGTLDVMHRFGVLTVEDRTKGQDLCDHLTAMLRRFR
;
A
#
# COMPACT_ATOMS: atom_id res chain seq x y z
N MET A 1 14.66 4.48 16.83
CA MET A 1 14.28 3.32 15.98
C MET A 1 14.72 3.56 14.54
N ASN A 2 15.40 2.59 13.97
CA ASN A 2 15.75 2.67 12.54
C ASN A 2 14.57 2.12 11.70
N TYR A 3 13.73 3.01 11.21
CA TYR A 3 12.54 2.64 10.44
C TYR A 3 12.87 1.83 9.19
N ARG A 4 14.07 2.01 8.63
CA ARG A 4 14.48 1.34 7.38
C ARG A 4 14.64 -0.16 7.52
N THR A 5 14.83 -0.66 8.74
CA THR A 5 14.97 -2.09 9.00
C THR A 5 13.70 -2.71 9.58
N THR A 6 12.64 -1.93 9.77
CA THR A 6 11.38 -2.48 10.29
C THR A 6 10.70 -3.35 9.23
N ARG A 7 10.01 -4.39 9.71
CA ARG A 7 9.28 -5.29 8.82
C ARG A 7 8.18 -4.56 8.05
N ILE A 8 7.55 -3.58 8.69
CA ILE A 8 6.49 -2.78 8.05
C ILE A 8 7.06 -2.01 6.86
N TYR A 9 8.20 -1.36 7.04
CA TYR A 9 8.80 -0.60 5.95
C TYR A 9 9.21 -1.51 4.79
N LEU A 10 9.83 -2.65 5.09
CA LEU A 10 10.24 -3.61 4.06
C LEU A 10 9.03 -4.15 3.30
N ARG A 11 7.92 -4.43 4.00
CA ARG A 11 6.67 -4.85 3.33
C ARG A 11 6.08 -3.73 2.48
N ALA A 12 6.19 -2.48 2.96
CA ALA A 12 5.73 -1.32 2.18
C ALA A 12 6.51 -1.21 0.87
N LEU A 13 7.81 -1.45 0.90
CA LEU A 13 8.63 -1.47 -0.32
C LEU A 13 8.25 -2.63 -1.24
N ASP A 14 7.92 -3.79 -0.68
CA ASP A 14 7.41 -4.92 -1.48
C ASP A 14 6.11 -4.53 -2.21
N LEU A 15 5.25 -3.77 -1.55
CA LEU A 15 4.02 -3.28 -2.18
C LEU A 15 4.32 -2.30 -3.31
N ILE A 16 5.33 -1.45 -3.14
CA ILE A 16 5.79 -0.55 -4.21
C ILE A 16 6.32 -1.37 -5.41
N ASP A 17 7.15 -2.38 -5.15
CA ASP A 17 7.68 -3.25 -6.20
C ASP A 17 6.56 -3.96 -6.95
N PHE A 18 5.59 -4.51 -6.24
CA PHE A 18 4.41 -5.14 -6.81
C PHE A 18 3.64 -4.15 -7.69
N THR A 19 3.39 -2.95 -7.17
CA THR A 19 2.69 -1.88 -7.90
C THR A 19 3.42 -1.55 -9.19
N ALA A 20 4.74 -1.40 -9.15
CA ALA A 20 5.54 -1.10 -10.34
C ALA A 20 5.39 -2.19 -11.41
N GLN A 21 5.35 -3.46 -11.00
CA GLN A 21 5.15 -4.58 -11.93
C GLN A 21 3.77 -4.53 -12.59
N VAL A 22 2.73 -4.30 -11.79
CA VAL A 22 1.35 -4.21 -12.29
C VAL A 22 1.23 -3.06 -13.30
N LEU A 23 1.82 -1.91 -12.99
CA LEU A 23 1.74 -0.74 -13.86
C LEU A 23 2.43 -0.97 -15.21
N ARG A 24 3.51 -1.74 -15.23
CA ARG A 24 4.20 -2.08 -16.51
C ARG A 24 3.36 -2.96 -17.43
N LEU A 25 2.42 -3.73 -16.86
CA LEU A 25 1.58 -4.66 -17.62
C LEU A 25 0.20 -4.06 -17.95
N LEU A 26 -0.09 -2.87 -17.45
CA LEU A 26 -1.42 -2.28 -17.59
C LEU A 26 -1.66 -1.82 -19.03
N SER A 27 -2.84 -2.17 -19.55
CA SER A 27 -3.26 -1.79 -20.92
C SER A 27 -3.48 -0.29 -21.03
N ALA A 28 -3.33 0.25 -22.23
CA ALA A 28 -3.62 1.65 -22.53
C ALA A 28 -5.10 1.94 -22.22
N GLY A 29 -5.38 3.17 -21.79
CA GLY A 29 -6.74 3.60 -21.46
C GLY A 29 -7.08 3.50 -19.98
N TYR A 30 -6.19 2.92 -19.15
CA TYR A 30 -6.41 2.74 -17.72
C TYR A 30 -5.49 3.61 -16.87
N GLY A 31 -5.04 4.75 -17.42
CA GLY A 31 -4.15 5.67 -16.71
C GLY A 31 -4.73 6.18 -15.40
N PHE A 32 -6.05 6.35 -15.32
CA PHE A 32 -6.73 6.78 -14.09
C PHE A 32 -6.55 5.76 -12.96
N LEU A 33 -6.55 4.46 -13.26
CA LEU A 33 -6.31 3.40 -12.26
C LEU A 33 -4.82 3.32 -11.91
N ALA A 34 -3.95 3.52 -12.89
CA ALA A 34 -2.51 3.57 -12.66
C ALA A 34 -2.16 4.69 -11.67
N ASP A 35 -2.73 5.88 -11.86
CA ASP A 35 -2.50 7.02 -10.97
C ASP A 35 -3.03 6.76 -9.57
N GLN A 36 -4.22 6.17 -9.47
CA GLN A 36 -4.82 5.81 -8.18
C GLN A 36 -3.94 4.82 -7.42
N LEU A 37 -3.50 3.76 -8.10
CA LEU A 37 -2.66 2.73 -7.49
C LEU A 37 -1.32 3.30 -7.04
N ARG A 38 -0.69 4.10 -7.89
CA ARG A 38 0.60 4.74 -7.62
C ARG A 38 0.52 5.61 -6.37
N ARG A 39 -0.51 6.45 -6.28
CA ARG A 39 -0.70 7.36 -5.15
C ARG A 39 -1.00 6.61 -3.86
N ALA A 40 -1.89 5.61 -3.90
CA ALA A 40 -2.28 4.87 -2.71
C ALA A 40 -1.11 4.06 -2.15
N ALA A 41 -0.35 3.37 -2.99
CA ALA A 41 0.82 2.60 -2.56
C ALA A 41 1.90 3.50 -1.96
N SER A 42 2.16 4.66 -2.59
CA SER A 42 3.12 5.63 -2.09
C SER A 42 2.66 6.23 -0.77
N SER A 43 1.38 6.55 -0.65
CA SER A 43 0.79 7.12 0.57
C SER A 43 0.93 6.17 1.75
N GLU A 44 0.75 4.86 1.53
CA GLU A 44 0.92 3.87 2.59
C GLU A 44 2.34 3.95 3.18
N ALA A 45 3.36 3.87 2.34
CA ALA A 45 4.74 3.90 2.78
C ALA A 45 5.12 5.23 3.44
N LEU A 46 4.74 6.35 2.83
CA LEU A 46 5.14 7.67 3.30
C LEU A 46 4.45 8.05 4.60
N ASN A 47 3.20 7.66 4.80
CA ASN A 47 2.51 7.92 6.06
C ASN A 47 3.03 7.05 7.21
N TYR A 48 3.45 5.82 6.91
CA TYR A 48 4.17 5.04 7.91
C TYR A 48 5.43 5.77 8.37
N LEU A 49 6.25 6.26 7.42
CA LEU A 49 7.47 6.99 7.74
C LEU A 49 7.18 8.26 8.53
N GLU A 50 6.15 9.00 8.14
CA GLU A 50 5.75 10.22 8.82
C GLU A 50 5.37 9.91 10.28
N GLY A 51 4.62 8.84 10.50
CA GLY A 51 4.25 8.40 11.85
C GLY A 51 5.47 8.02 12.68
N CYS A 52 6.45 7.34 12.09
CA CYS A 52 7.69 6.98 12.77
C CYS A 52 8.47 8.21 13.23
N GLY A 53 8.36 9.32 12.50
CA GLY A 53 9.05 10.57 12.85
C GLY A 53 8.33 11.44 13.87
N ARG A 54 7.11 11.07 14.27
CA ARG A 54 6.33 11.84 15.26
C ARG A 54 6.71 11.45 16.67
N SER A 55 6.70 12.43 17.58
CA SER A 55 7.11 12.21 18.97
C SER A 55 5.96 11.76 19.86
N SER A 56 4.71 12.17 19.59
CA SER A 56 3.58 11.77 20.42
C SER A 56 2.93 10.50 19.90
N THR A 57 2.43 9.67 20.81
CA THR A 57 1.72 8.43 20.47
C THR A 57 0.45 8.71 19.66
N ALA A 58 -0.27 9.77 20.00
CA ALA A 58 -1.50 10.15 19.29
C ALA A 58 -1.23 10.54 17.85
N ASP A 59 -0.19 11.35 17.62
CA ASP A 59 0.21 11.77 16.27
C ASP A 59 0.70 10.58 15.44
N ARG A 60 1.52 9.74 16.04
CA ARG A 60 2.03 8.53 15.39
C ARG A 60 0.88 7.63 14.94
N ARG A 61 -0.08 7.40 15.85
CA ARG A 61 -1.26 6.58 15.56
C ARG A 61 -2.08 7.17 14.42
N ARG A 62 -2.22 8.48 14.36
CA ARG A 62 -2.96 9.17 13.30
C ARG A 62 -2.38 8.85 11.93
N PHE A 63 -1.06 8.94 11.78
CA PHE A 63 -0.40 8.64 10.51
C PHE A 63 -0.49 7.15 10.16
N PHE A 64 -0.41 6.26 11.14
CA PHE A 64 -0.59 4.83 10.89
C PHE A 64 -2.02 4.52 10.44
N GLN A 65 -3.02 5.22 10.95
CA GLN A 65 -4.40 5.08 10.47
C GLN A 65 -4.55 5.53 9.02
N ILE A 66 -3.86 6.60 8.64
CA ILE A 66 -3.85 7.04 7.24
C ILE A 66 -3.18 5.97 6.34
N ALA A 67 -2.08 5.40 6.80
CA ALA A 67 -1.39 4.32 6.07
C ALA A 67 -2.29 3.11 5.89
N ILE A 68 -3.06 2.72 6.92
CA ILE A 68 -4.04 1.62 6.82
C ILE A 68 -5.10 1.93 5.76
N GLY A 69 -5.64 3.15 5.77
CA GLY A 69 -6.60 3.59 4.76
C GLY A 69 -6.04 3.52 3.35
N SER A 70 -4.78 3.90 3.19
CA SER A 70 -4.09 3.82 1.90
C SER A 70 -3.91 2.38 1.43
N ALA A 71 -3.60 1.45 2.34
CA ALA A 71 -3.51 0.03 2.01
C ALA A 71 -4.87 -0.52 1.55
N HIS A 72 -5.96 -0.13 2.22
CA HIS A 72 -7.32 -0.50 1.79
C HIS A 72 -7.64 0.04 0.40
N GLU A 73 -7.17 1.26 0.11
CA GLU A 73 -7.38 1.87 -1.20
C GLU A 73 -6.61 1.12 -2.30
N VAL A 74 -5.40 0.65 -2.01
CA VAL A 74 -4.66 -0.23 -2.94
C VAL A 74 -5.46 -1.49 -3.19
N ALA A 75 -5.90 -2.18 -2.16
CA ALA A 75 -6.64 -3.43 -2.29
C ALA A 75 -7.93 -3.24 -3.10
N GLY A 76 -8.66 -2.15 -2.86
CA GLY A 76 -9.87 -1.83 -3.61
C GLY A 76 -9.59 -1.50 -5.07
N THR A 77 -8.50 -0.78 -5.35
CA THR A 77 -8.09 -0.47 -6.73
C THR A 77 -7.78 -1.76 -7.51
N LEU A 78 -7.14 -2.73 -6.86
CA LEU A 78 -6.86 -4.03 -7.48
C LEU A 78 -8.16 -4.78 -7.81
N ASP A 79 -9.18 -4.70 -6.96
CA ASP A 79 -10.49 -5.25 -7.27
C ASP A 79 -11.10 -4.60 -8.52
N VAL A 80 -11.04 -3.28 -8.59
CA VAL A 80 -11.57 -2.53 -9.74
C VAL A 80 -10.83 -2.93 -11.02
N MET A 81 -9.49 -3.02 -10.97
CA MET A 81 -8.68 -3.43 -12.12
C MET A 81 -9.04 -4.84 -12.57
N HIS A 82 -9.27 -5.75 -11.63
CA HIS A 82 -9.67 -7.11 -11.96
C HIS A 82 -11.03 -7.14 -12.64
N ARG A 83 -11.98 -6.36 -12.14
CA ARG A 83 -13.33 -6.27 -12.73
C ARG A 83 -13.30 -5.67 -14.13
N PHE A 84 -12.39 -4.75 -14.39
CA PHE A 84 -12.18 -4.24 -15.76
C PHE A 84 -11.45 -5.24 -16.66
N GLY A 85 -10.98 -6.37 -16.13
CA GLY A 85 -10.28 -7.39 -16.91
C GLY A 85 -8.83 -7.07 -17.21
N VAL A 86 -8.22 -6.12 -16.51
CA VAL A 86 -6.82 -5.71 -16.75
C VAL A 86 -5.86 -6.20 -15.68
N LEU A 87 -6.33 -7.05 -14.77
CA LEU A 87 -5.50 -7.64 -13.71
C LEU A 87 -5.93 -9.09 -13.50
N THR A 88 -4.96 -10.01 -13.47
CA THR A 88 -5.24 -11.42 -13.21
C THR A 88 -5.68 -11.64 -11.76
N VAL A 89 -6.38 -12.75 -11.51
CA VAL A 89 -6.79 -13.10 -10.15
C VAL A 89 -5.55 -13.37 -9.28
N GLU A 90 -4.50 -13.94 -9.86
CA GLU A 90 -3.24 -14.23 -9.16
C GLU A 90 -2.59 -12.95 -8.67
N ASP A 91 -2.49 -11.93 -9.53
CA ASP A 91 -1.89 -10.65 -9.16
C ASP A 91 -2.76 -9.90 -8.15
N ARG A 92 -4.08 -9.94 -8.31
CA ARG A 92 -5.00 -9.34 -7.33
C ARG A 92 -4.78 -9.96 -5.95
N THR A 93 -4.75 -11.28 -5.87
CA THR A 93 -4.58 -12.01 -4.61
C THR A 93 -3.24 -11.66 -3.97
N LYS A 94 -2.16 -11.67 -4.76
CA LYS A 94 -0.83 -11.32 -4.27
C LYS A 94 -0.78 -9.92 -3.67
N GLY A 95 -1.35 -8.95 -4.37
CA GLY A 95 -1.37 -7.56 -3.90
C GLY A 95 -2.23 -7.38 -2.67
N GLN A 96 -3.40 -8.03 -2.62
CA GLN A 96 -4.29 -7.95 -1.47
C GLN A 96 -3.69 -8.62 -0.24
N ASP A 97 -2.96 -9.72 -0.39
CA ASP A 97 -2.25 -10.36 0.72
C ASP A 97 -1.18 -9.43 1.30
N LEU A 98 -0.46 -8.70 0.46
CA LEU A 98 0.50 -7.70 0.93
C LEU A 98 -0.20 -6.59 1.74
N CYS A 99 -1.34 -6.11 1.26
CA CYS A 99 -2.12 -5.07 1.95
C CYS A 99 -2.65 -5.57 3.28
N ASP A 100 -3.16 -6.80 3.35
CA ASP A 100 -3.67 -7.39 4.57
C ASP A 100 -2.56 -7.55 5.61
N HIS A 101 -1.39 -7.99 5.17
CA HIS A 101 -0.22 -8.15 6.05
C HIS A 101 0.22 -6.80 6.61
N LEU A 102 0.32 -5.78 5.75
CA LEU A 102 0.67 -4.43 6.17
C LEU A 102 -0.33 -3.87 7.18
N THR A 103 -1.61 -4.02 6.91
CA THR A 103 -2.68 -3.54 7.80
C THR A 103 -2.59 -4.21 9.17
N ALA A 104 -2.38 -5.52 9.20
CA ALA A 104 -2.25 -6.27 10.46
C ALA A 104 -1.04 -5.78 11.26
N MET A 105 0.10 -5.56 10.60
CA MET A 105 1.30 -5.07 11.27
C MET A 105 1.12 -3.65 11.79
N LEU A 106 0.51 -2.76 11.00
CA LEU A 106 0.27 -1.36 11.40
C LEU A 106 -0.64 -1.26 12.61
N ARG A 107 -1.66 -2.12 12.70
CA ARG A 107 -2.57 -2.13 13.84
C ARG A 107 -1.87 -2.55 15.14
N ARG A 108 -0.85 -3.39 15.06
CA ARG A 108 -0.09 -3.85 16.22
C ARG A 108 1.09 -2.96 16.57
N PHE A 109 1.53 -2.11 15.65
CA PHE A 109 2.69 -1.25 15.86
C PHE A 109 2.32 -0.12 16.82
N ARG A 110 3.12 0.06 17.87
CA ARG A 110 2.87 1.04 18.92
C ARG A 110 4.04 2.01 19.06
#